data_49086d127b48c29aa713db66924a55fd
#
_entry.id   49086d127b48c29aa713db66924a55fd
#
_cell.length_a   1.000
_cell.length_b   1.000
_cell.length_c   1.000
_cell.angle_alpha   90.00
_cell.angle_beta   90.00
_cell.angle_gamma   90.00
#
_symmetry.space_group_name_H-M   'P 1'
#
loop_
_entity.id
_entity.type
_entity.pdbx_description
1 polymer ?
#
loop_
_entity_poly.entity_id
_entity_poly.type
_entity_poly.pdbx_seq_one_letter_code
_entity_poly.pdbx_strand_id
1 'polypeptide(L)' 'MLITLEAARRNIGYSQKEAADLFGIHYQTLAKLEEDSSNAPFAFIQKIPKIYKIPTNNIFLVLKTSLFVY' A
#
# COMPACT_ATOMS: atom_id res chain seq x y z
N MET A 1 -13.59 6.91 6.21
CA MET A 1 -13.10 5.64 6.78
C MET A 1 -11.71 5.33 6.25
N LEU A 2 -10.82 4.88 7.13
CA LEU A 2 -9.45 4.52 6.74
C LEU A 2 -9.32 3.02 6.66
N ILE A 3 -8.67 2.54 5.59
CA ILE A 3 -8.37 1.12 5.46
C ILE A 3 -6.88 0.97 5.11
N THR A 4 -6.31 -0.16 5.51
CA THR A 4 -4.90 -0.43 5.24
C THR A 4 -4.70 -0.80 3.78
N LEU A 5 -3.44 -0.77 3.33
CA LEU A 5 -3.11 -1.22 1.97
C LEU A 5 -3.56 -2.65 1.73
N GLU A 6 -3.31 -3.53 2.71
CA GLU A 6 -3.71 -4.92 2.58
C GLU A 6 -5.23 -5.06 2.46
N ALA A 7 -5.98 -4.35 3.30
CA ALA A 7 -7.43 -4.40 3.27
C ALA A 7 -7.99 -3.87 1.94
N ALA A 8 -7.40 -2.79 1.43
CA ALA A 8 -7.82 -2.23 0.15
C ALA A 8 -7.59 -3.22 -0.99
N ARG A 9 -6.43 -3.89 -0.97
CA ARG A 9 -6.10 -4.89 -1.96
C ARG A 9 -7.07 -6.07 -1.92
N ARG A 10 -7.33 -6.58 -0.72
CA ARG A 10 -8.24 -7.71 -0.56
C ARG A 10 -9.67 -7.36 -0.91
N ASN A 11 -10.07 -6.14 -0.60
CA ASN A 11 -11.43 -5.67 -0.89
C ASN A 11 -11.72 -5.67 -2.39
N ILE A 12 -10.73 -5.32 -3.21
CA ILE A 12 -10.90 -5.30 -4.66
C ILE A 12 -10.61 -6.68 -5.29
N GLY A 13 -10.10 -7.64 -4.51
CA GLY A 13 -9.92 -9.00 -4.97
C GLY A 13 -8.55 -9.33 -5.56
N TYR A 14 -7.54 -8.50 -5.36
CA TYR A 14 -6.20 -8.79 -5.88
C TYR A 14 -5.38 -9.60 -4.90
N SER A 15 -4.62 -10.58 -5.43
CA SER A 15 -3.55 -11.20 -4.66
C SER A 15 -2.38 -10.22 -4.58
N GLN A 16 -1.41 -10.51 -3.69
CA GLN A 16 -0.21 -9.68 -3.62
C GLN A 16 0.53 -9.65 -4.96
N LYS A 17 0.60 -10.78 -5.63
CA LYS A 17 1.28 -10.88 -6.91
C LYS A 17 0.58 -10.06 -7.99
N GLU A 18 -0.74 -10.18 -8.06
CA GLU A 18 -1.52 -9.41 -9.03
C GLU A 18 -1.37 -7.91 -8.80
N ALA A 19 -1.51 -7.48 -7.56
CA ALA A 19 -1.38 -6.06 -7.24
C ALA A 19 0.03 -5.55 -7.52
N ALA A 20 1.05 -6.34 -7.15
CA ALA A 20 2.44 -5.96 -7.38
C ALA A 20 2.71 -5.76 -8.87
N ASP A 21 2.17 -6.64 -9.72
CA ASP A 21 2.31 -6.49 -11.16
C ASP A 21 1.70 -5.18 -11.65
N LEU A 22 0.55 -4.81 -11.10
CA LEU A 22 -0.10 -3.54 -11.48
C LEU A 22 0.70 -2.33 -11.03
N PHE A 23 1.35 -2.42 -9.87
CA PHE A 23 2.23 -1.34 -9.39
C PHE A 23 3.59 -1.34 -10.11
N GLY A 24 3.94 -2.42 -10.78
CA GLY A 24 5.25 -2.54 -11.41
C GLY A 24 6.37 -2.86 -10.43
N ILE A 25 6.08 -3.55 -9.34
CA ILE A 25 7.04 -3.91 -8.31
C ILE A 25 6.97 -5.42 -8.04
N HIS A 26 7.97 -5.93 -7.33
CA HIS A 26 7.99 -7.33 -6.94
C HIS A 26 6.99 -7.56 -5.80
N TYR A 27 6.36 -8.75 -5.77
CA TYR A 27 5.34 -9.02 -4.75
C TYR A 27 5.91 -8.98 -3.31
N GLN A 28 7.18 -9.36 -3.14
CA GLN A 28 7.81 -9.27 -1.82
C GLN A 28 7.99 -7.82 -1.37
N THR A 29 8.23 -6.92 -2.32
CA THR A 29 8.29 -5.48 -2.03
C THR A 29 6.92 -4.98 -1.58
N LEU A 30 5.87 -5.41 -2.25
CA LEU A 30 4.52 -5.02 -1.85
C LEU A 30 4.19 -5.56 -0.46
N ALA A 31 4.57 -6.80 -0.17
CA ALA A 31 4.34 -7.39 1.15
C ALA A 31 5.02 -6.56 2.25
N LYS A 32 6.25 -6.09 2.01
CA LYS A 32 6.94 -5.25 2.97
C LYS A 32 6.26 -3.89 3.13
N LEU A 33 5.77 -3.32 2.04
CA LEU A 33 5.06 -2.04 2.10
C LEU A 33 3.74 -2.16 2.84
N GLU A 34 3.07 -3.30 2.74
CA GLU A 34 1.83 -3.55 3.50
C GLU A 34 2.12 -3.68 4.99
N GLU A 35 3.28 -4.22 5.34
CA GLU A 35 3.67 -4.35 6.74
C GLU A 35 4.21 -3.05 7.32
N ASP A 36 5.00 -2.31 6.54
CA ASP A 36 5.59 -1.04 6.97
C ASP A 36 5.74 -0.14 5.75
N SER A 37 4.95 0.92 5.70
CA SER A 37 4.91 1.84 4.58
C SER A 37 5.87 3.02 4.71
N SER A 38 6.75 3.00 5.73
CA SER A 38 7.64 4.14 6.00
C SER A 38 8.50 4.52 4.80
N ASN A 39 8.91 3.55 4.00
CA ASN A 39 9.79 3.78 2.86
C ASN A 39 9.04 3.70 1.52
N ALA A 40 7.72 3.85 1.53
CA ALA A 40 6.94 3.76 0.30
C ALA A 40 7.33 4.89 -0.65
N PRO A 41 7.70 4.58 -1.90
CA PRO A 41 8.02 5.62 -2.87
C PRO A 41 6.78 6.45 -3.19
N PHE A 42 6.98 7.73 -3.47
CA PHE A 42 5.89 8.61 -3.82
C PHE A 42 5.12 8.11 -5.05
N ALA A 43 5.86 7.56 -6.03
CA ALA A 43 5.22 7.01 -7.22
C ALA A 43 4.27 5.86 -6.90
N PHE A 44 4.63 5.02 -5.91
CA PHE A 44 3.75 3.96 -5.45
C PHE A 44 2.47 4.53 -4.85
N ILE A 45 2.62 5.52 -3.98
CA ILE A 45 1.48 6.14 -3.30
C ILE A 45 0.53 6.78 -4.31
N GLN A 46 1.08 7.42 -5.35
CA GLN A 46 0.26 8.05 -6.39
C GLN A 46 -0.57 7.04 -7.19
N LYS A 47 -0.11 5.79 -7.27
CA LYS A 47 -0.83 4.76 -8.02
C LYS A 47 -1.95 4.11 -7.23
N ILE A 48 -1.95 4.25 -5.89
CA ILE A 48 -2.93 3.57 -5.04
C ILE A 48 -4.38 3.88 -5.46
N PRO A 49 -4.79 5.14 -5.64
CA PRO A 49 -6.18 5.39 -6.00
C PRO A 49 -6.58 4.79 -7.34
N LYS A 50 -5.63 4.71 -8.27
CA LYS A 50 -5.91 4.16 -9.60
C LYS A 50 -6.04 2.65 -9.57
N ILE A 51 -5.22 1.97 -8.79
CA ILE A 51 -5.16 0.51 -8.78
C ILE A 51 -6.20 -0.06 -7.83
N TYR A 52 -6.31 0.51 -6.63
CA TYR A 52 -7.24 0.01 -5.62
C TYR A 52 -8.60 0.69 -5.65
N LYS A 53 -8.79 1.70 -6.52
CA LYS A 53 -10.05 2.41 -6.68
C LYS A 53 -10.55 3.05 -5.39
N ILE A 54 -9.62 3.62 -4.64
CA ILE A 54 -9.94 4.22 -3.35
C ILE A 54 -9.14 5.54 -3.21
N PRO A 55 -9.74 6.62 -2.70
CA PRO A 55 -9.01 7.88 -2.54
C PRO A 55 -7.82 7.72 -1.60
N THR A 56 -6.72 8.41 -1.90
CA THR A 56 -5.51 8.32 -1.10
C THR A 56 -5.75 8.66 0.36
N ASN A 57 -6.60 9.65 0.64
CA ASN A 57 -6.86 10.06 2.01
C ASN A 57 -7.69 9.05 2.80
N ASN A 58 -8.16 7.99 2.15
CA ASN A 58 -8.84 6.89 2.84
C ASN A 58 -7.89 5.73 3.15
N ILE A 59 -6.62 5.85 2.78
CA ILE A 59 -5.63 4.78 3.01
C ILE A 59 -4.88 5.07 4.30
N PHE A 60 -4.84 4.06 5.18
CA PHE A 60 -4.04 4.10 6.38
C PHE A 60 -2.68 3.45 6.10
N LEU A 61 -1.61 4.24 6.18
CA LEU A 61 -0.27 3.72 5.97
C LEU A 61 0.33 3.31 7.31
N VAL A 62 0.90 2.10 7.35
CA VAL A 62 1.56 1.59 8.55
C VAL A 62 2.97 2.15 8.58
N LEU A 63 3.21 3.14 9.44
CA LEU A 63 4.49 3.86 9.49
C LEU A 63 5.23 3.48 10.77
N LYS A 64 5.74 2.26 10.80
CA LYS A 64 6.40 1.75 12.00
C LYS A 64 7.62 2.55 12.41
N THR A 65 8.39 2.99 11.41
CA THR A 65 9.61 3.75 11.68
C THR A 65 9.31 5.08 12.37
N SER A 66 8.20 5.71 12.05
CA SER A 66 7.87 7.00 12.61
C SER A 66 7.56 6.96 14.10
N LEU A 67 7.32 5.77 14.65
CA LEU A 67 7.02 5.62 16.07
C LEU A 67 8.23 5.90 16.94
N PHE A 68 9.42 5.99 16.39
CA PHE A 68 10.66 6.12 17.14
C PHE A 68 11.36 7.44 16.89
N VAL A 69 10.66 8.40 16.35
CA VAL A 69 11.26 9.69 16.02
C VAL A 69 11.56 10.53 17.25
N TYR A 70 10.96 10.21 18.34
CA TYR A 70 11.14 10.98 19.59
C TYR A 70 11.77 10.17 20.65
#